data_5ef0b861238f8eabca2db8ab6b47e03d
#
_entry.id   5ef0b861238f8eabca2db8ab6b47e03d
#
_cell.length_a   1.000
_cell.length_b   1.000
_cell.length_c   1.000
_cell.angle_alpha   90.00
_cell.angle_beta   90.00
_cell.angle_gamma   90.00
#
_symmetry.space_group_name_H-M   'P 1'
#
loop_
_entity.id
_entity.type
_entity.pdbx_description
1 polymer ?
#
loop_
_entity_poly.entity_id
_entity_poly.type
_entity_poly.pdbx_seq_one_letter_code
_entity_poly.pdbx_strand_id
1 'polypeptide(L)'
;SECIWSDGDISGYCTEFYHNGVEIGNIVNTMGKYIDVGFGFSRLNDIINGKNELTKNDILIDAINKIIESGFKPGSQKQGYILRKLLRQLYLGGGNIEHPFFTKEVERQEKSKARYERLKDKHSDKPKEWWFDTHGIDLDEM
;
A
#
# COMPACT_ATOMS: atom_id res chain seq x y z
N SER A 1 3.13 20.37 3.03
CA SER A 1 4.09 20.50 1.92
C SER A 1 3.41 21.01 0.67
N GLU A 2 4.19 21.48 -0.27
CA GLU A 2 3.71 21.96 -1.57
C GLU A 2 4.11 20.96 -2.65
N CYS A 3 3.20 20.68 -3.58
CA CYS A 3 3.41 19.76 -4.70
C CYS A 3 2.72 20.26 -5.97
N ILE A 4 2.97 19.60 -7.08
CA ILE A 4 2.21 19.76 -8.33
C ILE A 4 1.35 18.51 -8.48
N TRP A 5 0.05 18.72 -8.61
CA TRP A 5 -0.93 17.70 -8.84
C TRP A 5 -1.38 17.69 -10.31
N SER A 6 -1.61 16.53 -10.88
CA SER A 6 -2.15 16.41 -12.23
C SER A 6 -3.06 15.20 -12.38
N ASP A 7 -4.14 15.38 -13.15
CA ASP A 7 -5.06 14.32 -13.57
C ASP A 7 -5.50 14.59 -15.01
N GLY A 8 -5.03 13.76 -15.93
CA GLY A 8 -5.20 13.99 -17.36
C GLY A 8 -4.60 15.32 -17.80
N ASP A 9 -5.43 16.16 -18.45
CA ASP A 9 -5.03 17.47 -18.96
C ASP A 9 -5.15 18.60 -17.92
N ILE A 10 -5.49 18.27 -16.67
CA ILE A 10 -5.68 19.21 -15.60
C ILE A 10 -4.48 19.13 -14.65
N SER A 11 -3.86 20.27 -14.37
CA SER A 11 -2.78 20.36 -13.39
C SER A 11 -2.95 21.61 -12.54
N GLY A 12 -2.35 21.58 -11.35
CA GLY A 12 -2.40 22.70 -10.44
C GLY A 12 -1.41 22.56 -9.29
N TYR A 13 -1.30 23.63 -8.51
CA TYR A 13 -0.53 23.59 -7.27
C TYR A 13 -1.32 22.86 -6.19
N CYS A 14 -0.63 22.05 -5.44
CA CYS A 14 -1.18 21.25 -4.35
C CYS A 14 -0.52 21.68 -3.03
N THR A 15 -1.32 21.86 -1.99
CA THR A 15 -0.84 21.99 -0.61
C THR A 15 -1.32 20.79 0.18
N GLU A 16 -0.39 20.05 0.72
CA GLU A 16 -0.67 18.87 1.54
C GLU A 16 -0.50 19.17 3.01
N PHE A 17 -1.40 18.65 3.82
CA PHE A 17 -1.40 18.80 5.28
C PHE A 17 -1.00 17.48 5.92
N TYR A 18 -0.05 17.55 6.85
CA TYR A 18 0.48 16.39 7.54
C TYR A 18 0.31 16.52 9.06
N HIS A 19 0.01 15.40 9.69
CA HIS A 19 0.09 15.24 11.14
C HIS A 19 0.98 14.06 11.46
N ASN A 20 2.04 14.26 12.24
CA ASN A 20 3.04 13.23 12.59
C ASN A 20 3.56 12.43 11.36
N GLY A 21 3.81 13.13 10.24
CA GLY A 21 4.32 12.52 9.02
C GLY A 21 3.28 11.78 8.17
N VAL A 22 2.01 11.82 8.56
CA VAL A 22 0.90 11.22 7.81
C VAL A 22 0.07 12.32 7.16
N GLU A 23 -0.12 12.25 5.86
CA GLU A 23 -0.98 13.17 5.13
C GLU A 23 -2.44 13.01 5.60
N ILE A 24 -3.03 14.12 6.02
CA ILE A 24 -4.43 14.19 6.49
C ILE A 24 -5.36 14.81 5.48
N GLY A 25 -4.84 15.52 4.50
CA GLY A 25 -5.61 16.13 3.45
C GLY A 25 -4.79 17.01 2.52
N ASN A 26 -5.42 17.48 1.48
CA ASN A 26 -4.81 18.37 0.51
C ASN A 26 -5.79 19.42 -0.03
N ILE A 27 -5.23 20.47 -0.58
CA ILE A 27 -5.95 21.50 -1.36
C ILE A 27 -5.25 21.63 -2.70
N VAL A 28 -5.99 21.45 -3.79
CA VAL A 28 -5.50 21.59 -5.16
C VAL A 28 -6.11 22.84 -5.79
N ASN A 29 -5.26 23.72 -6.32
CA ASN A 29 -5.67 24.91 -7.05
C ASN A 29 -5.29 24.77 -8.52
N THR A 30 -6.26 24.64 -9.38
CA THR A 30 -6.09 24.43 -10.83
C THR A 30 -6.02 25.75 -11.61
N MET A 31 -5.17 26.67 -11.18
CA MET A 31 -4.89 27.93 -11.87
C MET A 31 -6.15 28.81 -12.07
N GLY A 32 -7.00 28.90 -11.04
CA GLY A 32 -8.18 29.75 -11.02
C GLY A 32 -9.42 29.17 -11.68
N LYS A 33 -9.37 27.91 -12.12
CA LYS A 33 -10.56 27.23 -12.66
C LYS A 33 -11.46 26.72 -11.55
N TYR A 34 -10.88 26.03 -10.57
CA TYR A 34 -11.56 25.56 -9.36
C TYR A 34 -10.54 25.19 -8.28
N ILE A 35 -11.03 25.04 -7.07
CA ILE A 35 -10.26 24.53 -5.94
C ILE A 35 -10.90 23.21 -5.53
N ASP A 36 -10.09 22.16 -5.45
CA ASP A 36 -10.50 20.87 -4.92
C ASP A 36 -9.89 20.67 -3.53
N VAL A 37 -10.68 20.20 -2.58
CA VAL A 37 -10.27 20.01 -1.18
C VAL A 37 -10.62 18.60 -0.76
N GLY A 38 -9.61 17.84 -0.38
CA GLY A 38 -9.76 16.47 0.10
C GLY A 38 -9.16 16.31 1.49
N PHE A 39 -9.93 15.70 2.41
CA PHE A 39 -9.43 15.28 3.72
C PHE A 39 -9.80 13.84 4.03
N GLY A 40 -8.83 13.11 4.61
CA GLY A 40 -9.07 11.76 5.08
C GLY A 40 -9.93 11.76 6.35
N PHE A 41 -11.23 11.49 6.25
CA PHE A 41 -12.16 11.53 7.37
C PHE A 41 -11.70 10.67 8.57
N SER A 42 -11.30 9.43 8.34
CA SER A 42 -10.82 8.54 9.40
C SER A 42 -9.58 9.10 10.11
N ARG A 43 -8.63 9.64 9.35
CA ARG A 43 -7.39 10.24 9.87
C ARG A 43 -7.69 11.45 10.75
N LEU A 44 -8.56 12.35 10.28
CA LEU A 44 -9.00 13.52 11.06
C LEU A 44 -9.75 13.12 12.32
N ASN A 45 -10.66 12.16 12.21
CA ASN A 45 -11.45 11.67 13.33
C ASN A 45 -10.57 11.05 14.43
N ASP A 46 -9.54 10.30 14.05
CA ASP A 46 -8.60 9.71 14.98
C ASP A 46 -7.74 10.77 15.70
N ILE A 47 -7.32 11.83 14.99
CA ILE A 47 -6.60 12.95 15.57
C ILE A 47 -7.48 13.72 16.58
N ILE A 48 -8.72 14.05 16.20
CA ILE A 48 -9.67 14.80 17.04
C ILE A 48 -10.00 14.01 18.32
N ASN A 49 -10.13 12.69 18.22
CA ASN A 49 -10.42 11.82 19.36
C ASN A 49 -9.18 11.39 20.15
N GLY A 50 -8.03 12.02 19.91
CA GLY A 50 -6.81 11.79 20.67
C GLY A 50 -6.14 10.43 20.43
N LYS A 51 -6.46 9.74 19.36
CA LYS A 51 -5.68 8.62 18.86
C LYS A 51 -4.41 9.19 18.21
N ASN A 52 -3.41 9.46 19.04
CA ASN A 52 -2.11 9.93 18.59
C ASN A 52 -1.40 8.79 17.85
N GLU A 53 -1.03 9.03 16.61
CA GLU A 53 -0.19 8.19 15.75
C GLU A 53 -0.95 7.08 14.99
N LEU A 54 -1.51 7.46 13.84
CA LEU A 54 -1.78 6.49 12.79
C LEU A 54 -0.44 5.93 12.31
N THR A 55 -0.17 4.69 12.65
CA THR A 55 0.99 3.99 12.11
C THR A 55 0.76 3.68 10.63
N LYS A 56 1.84 3.42 9.89
CA LYS A 56 1.74 2.93 8.51
C LYS A 56 0.84 1.69 8.41
N ASN A 57 0.90 0.80 9.40
CA ASN A 57 0.08 -0.40 9.45
C ASN A 57 -1.41 -0.08 9.66
N ASP A 58 -1.76 0.91 10.48
CA ASP A 58 -3.16 1.33 10.67
C ASP A 58 -3.77 1.84 9.35
N ILE A 59 -3.01 2.60 8.58
CA ILE A 59 -3.42 3.09 7.26
C ILE A 59 -3.61 1.92 6.27
N LEU A 60 -2.69 0.97 6.28
CA LEU A 60 -2.79 -0.23 5.44
C LEU A 60 -4.02 -1.07 5.79
N ILE A 61 -4.29 -1.27 7.08
CA ILE A 61 -5.44 -2.02 7.57
C ILE A 61 -6.75 -1.34 7.15
N ASP A 62 -6.86 -0.02 7.30
CA ASP A 62 -8.04 0.73 6.88
C ASP A 62 -8.27 0.60 5.36
N ALA A 63 -7.23 0.76 4.55
CA ALA A 63 -7.32 0.61 3.10
C ALA A 63 -7.70 -0.82 2.68
N ILE A 64 -7.12 -1.83 3.30
CA ILE A 64 -7.44 -3.25 3.06
C ILE A 64 -8.92 -3.52 3.37
N ASN A 65 -9.40 -3.09 4.54
CA ASN A 65 -10.79 -3.30 4.95
C ASN A 65 -11.76 -2.65 3.98
N LYS A 66 -11.52 -1.42 3.55
CA LYS A 66 -12.36 -0.73 2.55
C LYS A 66 -12.46 -1.47 1.23
N ILE A 67 -11.34 -2.03 0.74
CA ILE A 67 -11.33 -2.80 -0.50
C ILE A 67 -12.13 -4.10 -0.34
N ILE A 68 -11.96 -4.79 0.80
CA ILE A 68 -12.69 -6.03 1.10
C ILE A 68 -14.19 -5.75 1.25
N GLU A 69 -14.59 -4.72 1.97
CA GLU A 69 -15.99 -4.29 2.15
C GLU A 69 -16.65 -3.92 0.83
N SER A 70 -15.87 -3.41 -0.13
CA SER A 70 -16.33 -3.17 -1.50
C SER A 70 -16.49 -4.44 -2.35
N GLY A 71 -16.28 -5.63 -1.76
CA GLY A 71 -16.50 -6.92 -2.40
C GLY A 71 -15.34 -7.44 -3.25
N PHE A 72 -14.19 -6.78 -3.25
CA PHE A 72 -13.03 -7.24 -4.01
C PHE A 72 -12.29 -8.36 -3.30
N LYS A 73 -11.73 -9.28 -4.10
CA LYS A 73 -10.90 -10.40 -3.64
C LYS A 73 -9.47 -10.25 -4.16
N PRO A 74 -8.47 -10.79 -3.45
CA PRO A 74 -7.10 -10.80 -3.93
C PRO A 74 -6.97 -11.47 -5.29
N GLY A 75 -6.27 -10.84 -6.21
CA GLY A 75 -6.13 -11.31 -7.58
C GLY A 75 -4.87 -10.80 -8.26
N SER A 76 -4.72 -11.10 -9.56
CA SER A 76 -3.57 -10.68 -10.37
C SER A 76 -3.81 -9.37 -11.13
N GLN A 77 -5.01 -8.80 -11.08
CA GLN A 77 -5.38 -7.63 -11.86
C GLN A 77 -6.17 -6.61 -11.03
N LYS A 78 -6.08 -5.34 -11.42
CA LYS A 78 -6.87 -4.20 -10.90
C LYS A 78 -6.87 -4.16 -9.36
N GLN A 79 -8.04 -3.95 -8.76
CA GLN A 79 -8.22 -3.84 -7.31
C GLN A 79 -7.77 -5.10 -6.56
N GLY A 80 -7.93 -6.28 -7.16
CA GLY A 80 -7.45 -7.54 -6.58
C GLY A 80 -5.93 -7.60 -6.46
N TYR A 81 -5.20 -7.05 -7.41
CA TYR A 81 -3.74 -6.91 -7.35
C TYR A 81 -3.32 -5.90 -6.28
N ILE A 82 -4.00 -4.74 -6.22
CA ILE A 82 -3.74 -3.73 -5.18
C ILE A 82 -3.97 -4.33 -3.79
N LEU A 83 -5.07 -5.05 -3.59
CA LEU A 83 -5.36 -5.72 -2.32
C LEU A 83 -4.25 -6.69 -1.92
N ARG A 84 -3.77 -7.52 -2.83
CA ARG A 84 -2.62 -8.42 -2.56
C ARG A 84 -1.36 -7.65 -2.18
N LYS A 85 -1.06 -6.55 -2.88
CA LYS A 85 0.11 -5.71 -2.59
C LYS A 85 0.02 -5.10 -1.19
N LEU A 86 -1.15 -4.59 -0.80
CA LEU A 86 -1.37 -4.03 0.55
C LEU A 86 -1.26 -5.10 1.64
N LEU A 87 -1.83 -6.28 1.45
CA LEU A 87 -1.71 -7.41 2.39
C LEU A 87 -0.25 -7.81 2.59
N ARG A 88 0.53 -7.86 1.50
CA ARG A 88 1.98 -8.13 1.56
C ARG A 88 2.74 -7.03 2.29
N GLN A 89 2.47 -5.77 2.00
CA GLN A 89 3.10 -4.65 2.70
C GLN A 89 2.79 -4.67 4.20
N LEU A 90 1.57 -5.02 4.58
CA LEU A 90 1.19 -5.20 5.98
C LEU A 90 2.02 -6.30 6.65
N TYR A 91 2.15 -7.46 6.02
CA TYR A 91 2.97 -8.57 6.51
C TYR A 91 4.45 -8.16 6.67
N LEU A 92 5.04 -7.54 5.66
CA LEU A 92 6.44 -7.08 5.71
C LEU A 92 6.68 -6.00 6.75
N GLY A 93 5.68 -5.17 7.04
CA GLY A 93 5.70 -4.17 8.10
C GLY A 93 5.42 -4.71 9.52
N GLY A 94 5.31 -6.03 9.69
CA GLY A 94 5.01 -6.67 10.97
C GLY A 94 3.58 -6.48 11.45
N GLY A 95 2.67 -6.01 10.59
CA GLY A 95 1.26 -5.88 10.90
C GLY A 95 0.50 -7.20 10.77
N ASN A 96 -0.71 -7.24 11.31
CA ASN A 96 -1.58 -8.40 11.28
C ASN A 96 -3.05 -7.98 11.21
N ILE A 97 -3.87 -8.76 10.50
CA ILE A 97 -5.33 -8.71 10.55
C ILE A 97 -5.90 -10.13 10.58
N GLU A 98 -6.99 -10.31 11.31
CA GLU A 98 -7.72 -11.58 11.34
C GLU A 98 -8.63 -11.70 10.11
N HIS A 99 -8.04 -12.05 8.97
CA HIS A 99 -8.80 -12.25 7.74
C HIS A 99 -8.18 -13.36 6.89
N PRO A 100 -9.00 -14.25 6.26
CA PRO A 100 -8.49 -15.37 5.44
C PRO A 100 -7.59 -14.95 4.29
N PHE A 101 -7.80 -13.77 3.72
CA PHE A 101 -6.97 -13.24 2.64
C PHE A 101 -5.55 -12.90 3.12
N PHE A 102 -5.43 -12.37 4.33
CA PHE A 102 -4.13 -12.10 4.94
C PHE A 102 -3.38 -13.41 5.23
N THR A 103 -4.02 -14.37 5.86
CA THR A 103 -3.44 -15.69 6.15
C THR A 103 -2.90 -16.35 4.88
N LYS A 104 -3.68 -16.36 3.78
CA LYS A 104 -3.24 -16.90 2.50
C LYS A 104 -2.05 -16.15 1.89
N GLU A 105 -1.98 -14.85 2.05
CA GLU A 105 -0.84 -14.07 1.54
C GLU A 105 0.42 -14.34 2.38
N VAL A 106 0.31 -14.44 3.70
CA VAL A 106 1.40 -14.85 4.59
C VAL A 106 1.96 -16.22 4.20
N GLU A 107 1.09 -17.23 4.05
CA GLU A 107 1.51 -18.56 3.61
C GLU A 107 2.23 -18.54 2.26
N ARG A 108 1.77 -17.70 1.33
CA ARG A 108 2.42 -17.53 0.03
C ARG A 108 3.82 -16.94 0.16
N GLN A 109 3.99 -15.92 1.00
CA GLN A 109 5.28 -15.28 1.25
C GLN A 109 6.26 -16.27 1.91
N GLU A 110 5.80 -17.02 2.91
CA GLU A 110 6.62 -18.04 3.57
C GLU A 110 7.06 -19.15 2.61
N LYS A 111 6.16 -19.60 1.73
CA LYS A 111 6.52 -20.58 0.69
C LYS A 111 7.54 -20.01 -0.31
N SER A 112 7.41 -18.74 -0.69
CA SER A 112 8.36 -18.08 -1.58
C SER A 112 9.73 -17.94 -0.94
N LYS A 113 9.80 -17.53 0.34
CA LYS A 113 11.03 -17.50 1.13
C LYS A 113 11.70 -18.87 1.22
N ALA A 114 10.95 -19.88 1.61
CA ALA A 114 11.48 -21.25 1.71
C ALA A 114 12.00 -21.77 0.38
N ARG A 115 11.32 -21.44 -0.73
CA ARG A 115 11.79 -21.79 -2.08
C ARG A 115 13.10 -21.07 -2.42
N TYR A 116 13.18 -19.77 -2.16
CA TYR A 116 14.39 -18.99 -2.38
C TYR A 116 15.56 -19.55 -1.56
N GLU A 117 15.40 -19.75 -0.27
CA GLU A 117 16.44 -20.29 0.60
C GLU A 117 16.99 -21.64 0.11
N ARG A 118 16.13 -22.50 -0.40
CA ARG A 118 16.54 -23.79 -0.96
C ARG A 118 17.32 -23.69 -2.28
N LEU A 119 17.06 -22.67 -3.08
CA LEU A 119 17.60 -22.53 -4.43
C LEU A 119 18.74 -21.53 -4.55
N LYS A 120 18.88 -20.60 -3.60
CA LYS A 120 19.84 -19.48 -3.68
C LYS A 120 21.29 -19.95 -3.89
N ASP A 121 21.72 -21.01 -3.24
CA ASP A 121 23.08 -21.50 -3.36
C ASP A 121 23.39 -22.08 -4.74
N LYS A 122 22.38 -22.67 -5.39
CA LYS A 122 22.50 -23.25 -6.75
C LYS A 122 22.47 -22.21 -7.86
N HIS A 123 21.91 -21.06 -7.59
CA HIS A 123 21.65 -19.99 -8.57
C HIS A 123 22.11 -18.63 -8.09
N SER A 124 23.17 -18.59 -7.28
CA SER A 124 23.75 -17.36 -6.71
C SER A 124 24.26 -16.37 -7.77
N ASP A 125 24.54 -16.84 -8.98
CA ASP A 125 24.99 -16.08 -10.13
C ASP A 125 23.83 -15.41 -10.92
N LYS A 126 22.59 -15.74 -10.60
CA LYS A 126 21.42 -15.26 -11.34
C LYS A 126 20.95 -13.91 -10.85
N PRO A 127 20.59 -12.97 -11.78
CA PRO A 127 20.05 -11.67 -11.43
C PRO A 127 18.63 -11.80 -10.85
N LYS A 128 18.16 -10.76 -10.16
CA LYS A 128 16.85 -10.77 -9.51
C LYS A 128 15.69 -10.92 -10.48
N GLU A 129 15.80 -10.42 -11.70
CA GLU A 129 14.83 -10.56 -12.75
C GLU A 129 14.61 -12.03 -13.11
N TRP A 130 15.68 -12.83 -13.13
CA TRP A 130 15.58 -14.26 -13.38
C TRP A 130 14.79 -15.00 -12.29
N TRP A 131 14.93 -14.58 -11.02
CA TRP A 131 14.15 -15.16 -9.90
C TRP A 131 12.67 -14.87 -10.05
N PHE A 132 12.33 -13.66 -10.47
CA PHE A 132 10.96 -13.28 -10.74
C PHE A 132 10.38 -14.07 -11.93
N ASP A 133 11.06 -14.09 -13.08
CA ASP A 133 10.56 -14.70 -14.32
C ASP A 133 10.47 -16.23 -14.22
N THR A 134 11.44 -16.86 -13.56
CA THR A 134 11.55 -18.33 -13.51
C THR A 134 10.78 -18.95 -12.33
N HIS A 135 10.79 -18.28 -11.19
CA HIS A 135 10.23 -18.81 -9.93
C HIS A 135 9.11 -17.99 -9.33
N GLY A 136 8.81 -16.82 -9.89
CA GLY A 136 7.83 -15.88 -9.35
C GLY A 136 8.25 -15.29 -7.99
N ILE A 137 9.57 -15.23 -7.72
CA ILE A 137 10.15 -14.73 -6.49
C ILE A 137 10.61 -13.29 -6.71
N ASP A 138 9.96 -12.35 -6.05
CA ASP A 138 10.34 -10.95 -6.06
C ASP A 138 11.28 -10.67 -4.88
N LEU A 139 12.58 -10.49 -5.17
CA LEU A 139 13.59 -10.26 -4.14
C LEU A 139 13.51 -8.86 -3.50
N ASP A 140 12.86 -7.91 -4.16
CA ASP A 140 12.64 -6.57 -3.60
C ASP A 140 11.48 -6.56 -2.59
N GLU A 141 10.65 -7.59 -2.59
CA GLU A 141 9.47 -7.75 -1.73
C GLU A 141 9.60 -8.91 -0.73
N MET A 142 10.83 -9.39 -0.49
CA MET A 142 11.19 -10.38 0.51
C MET A 142 12.02 -9.75 1.63
#